data_486afa2916d6646aa5d77974b4010087
#
_entry.id   486afa2916d6646aa5d77974b4010087
#
_cell.length_a   1.000
_cell.length_b   1.000
_cell.length_c   1.000
_cell.angle_alpha   90.00
_cell.angle_beta   90.00
_cell.angle_gamma   90.00
#
_symmetry.space_group_name_H-M   'P 1'
#
loop_
_entity.id
_entity.type
_entity.pdbx_description
1 polymer ?
#
loop_
_entity_poly.entity_id
_entity_poly.type
_entity_poly.pdbx_seq_one_letter_code
_entity_poly.pdbx_strand_id
1 'polypeptide(L)'
;MVWAYVMENDYGAEKHNNTPIFKLVNQLKIPEEQVVFDQDNSRDEFCKLLESMGVGDKLIIRSVEDLADDLMNLITVFQKLTDKEISLCSVEEPFLSGEDYLGSITEFTRLYVLFQKKKQQAGYRKACAEGRVGRPAIKSKEIEQAIELYKSGTYTISQITALTGVS
;
A
#
# COMPACT_ATOMS: atom_id res chain seq x y z
N MET A 1 -1.29 -2.04 26.90
CA MET A 1 -0.39 -3.22 26.79
C MET A 1 0.81 -2.88 25.92
N VAL A 2 1.87 -3.76 25.89
CA VAL A 2 3.03 -3.55 25.03
C VAL A 2 3.13 -4.75 24.08
N TRP A 3 3.08 -4.48 22.79
CA TRP A 3 3.16 -5.49 21.74
C TRP A 3 4.44 -5.32 20.97
N ALA A 4 5.03 -6.41 20.49
CA ALA A 4 6.15 -6.38 19.55
C ALA A 4 5.74 -7.07 18.26
N TYR A 5 6.03 -6.44 17.14
CA TYR A 5 5.82 -7.03 15.82
C TYR A 5 7.14 -7.23 15.09
N VAL A 6 7.32 -8.40 14.52
CA VAL A 6 8.54 -8.82 13.84
C VAL A 6 8.19 -9.39 12.48
N MET A 7 8.69 -8.77 11.44
CA MET A 7 8.68 -9.34 10.09
C MET A 7 9.89 -10.25 9.92
N GLU A 8 9.66 -11.53 9.70
CA GLU A 8 10.71 -12.49 9.37
C GLU A 8 11.02 -12.41 7.87
N ASN A 9 12.06 -11.70 7.52
CA ASN A 9 12.66 -11.81 6.20
C ASN A 9 13.65 -12.99 6.22
N ASP A 10 13.89 -13.67 5.10
CA ASP A 10 14.69 -14.88 4.82
C ASP A 10 16.00 -15.16 5.61
N TYR A 11 16.25 -14.45 6.69
CA TYR A 11 17.37 -14.64 7.59
C TYR A 11 16.97 -15.64 8.69
N GLY A 12 17.07 -16.91 8.34
CA GLY A 12 16.78 -18.11 9.14
C GLY A 12 16.74 -17.99 10.66
N ALA A 13 15.86 -18.77 11.26
CA ALA A 13 15.48 -18.86 12.68
C ALA A 13 16.63 -18.86 13.72
N GLU A 14 17.86 -19.16 13.34
CA GLU A 14 19.01 -19.20 14.27
C GLU A 14 19.56 -17.83 14.67
N LYS A 15 19.14 -16.73 14.02
CA LYS A 15 19.62 -15.37 14.32
C LYS A 15 18.68 -14.52 15.17
N HIS A 16 17.50 -15.01 15.53
CA HIS A 16 16.48 -14.23 16.23
C HIS A 16 16.97 -13.63 17.57
N ASN A 17 17.69 -14.39 18.38
CA ASN A 17 18.07 -13.94 19.70
C ASN A 17 19.09 -12.78 19.73
N ASN A 18 19.67 -12.40 18.61
CA ASN A 18 20.73 -11.39 18.53
C ASN A 18 20.31 -10.10 17.81
N THR A 19 19.08 -10.03 17.29
CA THR A 19 18.58 -8.82 16.62
C THR A 19 18.23 -7.72 17.64
N PRO A 20 18.36 -6.44 17.27
CA PRO A 20 18.07 -5.31 18.17
C PRO A 20 16.66 -5.37 18.77
N ILE A 21 15.66 -5.81 17.99
CA ILE A 21 14.28 -5.92 18.46
C ILE A 21 14.14 -6.99 19.57
N PHE A 22 14.78 -8.15 19.44
CA PHE A 22 14.72 -9.18 20.48
C PHE A 22 15.47 -8.78 21.75
N LYS A 23 16.54 -8.01 21.63
CA LYS A 23 17.20 -7.41 22.81
C LYS A 23 16.24 -6.47 23.54
N LEU A 24 15.49 -5.67 22.81
CA LEU A 24 14.50 -4.76 23.38
C LEU A 24 13.32 -5.52 24.00
N VAL A 25 12.79 -6.53 23.31
CA VAL A 25 11.73 -7.42 23.82
C VAL A 25 12.15 -8.06 25.14
N ASN A 26 13.38 -8.59 25.20
CA ASN A 26 13.91 -9.20 26.41
C ASN A 26 14.14 -8.17 27.53
N GLN A 27 14.66 -6.98 27.23
CA GLN A 27 14.86 -5.91 28.20
C GLN A 27 13.54 -5.44 28.81
N LEU A 28 12.51 -5.30 27.98
CA LEU A 28 11.17 -4.88 28.41
C LEU A 28 10.35 -6.02 29.00
N LYS A 29 10.88 -7.26 28.98
CA LYS A 29 10.21 -8.48 29.47
C LYS A 29 8.81 -8.65 28.83
N ILE A 30 8.71 -8.44 27.52
CA ILE A 30 7.45 -8.60 26.78
C ILE A 30 7.14 -10.10 26.75
N PRO A 31 5.93 -10.53 27.18
CA PRO A 31 5.52 -11.92 27.10
C PRO A 31 5.51 -12.43 25.68
N GLU A 32 5.83 -13.70 25.47
CA GLU A 32 5.82 -14.32 24.13
C GLU A 32 4.45 -14.19 23.42
N GLU A 33 3.36 -14.21 24.18
CA GLU A 33 1.99 -14.03 23.67
C GLU A 33 1.74 -12.63 23.08
N GLN A 34 2.61 -11.66 23.40
CA GLN A 34 2.54 -10.29 22.91
C GLN A 34 3.58 -10.01 21.80
N VAL A 35 4.28 -11.05 21.34
CA VAL A 35 5.19 -10.96 20.20
C VAL A 35 4.53 -11.61 18.99
N VAL A 36 4.25 -10.83 17.96
CA VAL A 36 3.56 -11.27 16.75
C VAL A 36 4.55 -11.34 15.60
N PHE A 37 4.48 -12.40 14.83
CA PHE A 37 5.37 -12.68 13.72
C PHE A 37 4.57 -12.83 12.42
N ASP A 38 5.08 -12.22 11.35
CA ASP A 38 4.67 -12.50 9.99
C ASP A 38 5.88 -12.98 9.17
N GLN A 39 5.65 -13.80 8.15
CA GLN A 39 6.66 -14.35 7.25
C GLN A 39 6.37 -13.95 5.82
N ASP A 40 7.39 -13.99 4.96
CA ASP A 40 7.27 -13.84 3.50
C ASP A 40 6.54 -12.56 3.05
N ASN A 41 6.76 -11.45 3.75
CA ASN A 41 6.06 -10.18 3.52
C ASN A 41 4.52 -10.24 3.64
N SER A 42 3.97 -11.34 4.15
CA SER A 42 2.59 -11.34 4.64
C SER A 42 2.48 -10.37 5.81
N ARG A 43 1.35 -9.72 5.98
CA ARG A 43 1.02 -8.85 7.12
C ARG A 43 -0.33 -9.24 7.72
N ASP A 44 -0.68 -10.50 7.60
CA ASP A 44 -1.99 -10.99 8.04
C ASP A 44 -2.10 -10.97 9.57
N GLU A 45 -1.04 -11.40 10.26
CA GLU A 45 -0.99 -11.38 11.72
C GLU A 45 -0.86 -9.94 12.25
N PHE A 46 -0.10 -9.08 11.55
CA PHE A 46 -0.04 -7.65 11.85
C PHE A 46 -1.42 -6.98 11.75
N CYS A 47 -2.18 -7.28 10.69
CA CYS A 47 -3.53 -6.73 10.53
C CYS A 47 -4.46 -7.16 11.69
N LYS A 48 -4.41 -8.42 12.09
CA LYS A 48 -5.17 -8.94 13.24
C LYS A 48 -4.73 -8.28 14.54
N LEU A 49 -3.41 -8.13 14.75
CA LEU A 49 -2.86 -7.42 15.89
C LEU A 49 -3.40 -6.00 15.94
N LEU A 50 -3.29 -5.26 14.84
CA LEU A 50 -3.73 -3.87 14.77
C LEU A 50 -5.24 -3.71 15.05
N GLU A 51 -6.06 -4.69 14.67
CA GLU A 51 -7.48 -4.71 14.99
C GLU A 51 -7.73 -4.98 16.49
N SER A 52 -6.95 -5.84 17.11
CA SER A 52 -7.09 -6.25 18.52
C SER A 52 -6.54 -5.23 19.51
N MET A 53 -5.59 -4.39 19.09
CA MET A 53 -5.00 -3.35 19.95
C MET A 53 -6.01 -2.28 20.34
N GLY A 54 -5.90 -1.82 21.59
CA GLY A 54 -6.75 -0.80 22.19
C GLY A 54 -6.04 0.52 22.42
N VAL A 55 -6.82 1.50 22.90
CA VAL A 55 -6.34 2.83 23.26
C VAL A 55 -5.25 2.75 24.34
N GLY A 56 -4.15 3.47 24.12
CA GLY A 56 -3.01 3.51 25.06
C GLY A 56 -2.09 2.31 24.99
N ASP A 57 -2.29 1.38 24.03
CA ASP A 57 -1.34 0.32 23.77
C ASP A 57 -0.07 0.85 23.12
N LYS A 58 1.02 0.08 23.22
CA LYS A 58 2.31 0.42 22.62
C LYS A 58 2.73 -0.67 21.65
N LEU A 59 3.06 -0.29 20.42
CA LEU A 59 3.60 -1.16 19.40
C LEU A 59 5.11 -0.94 19.25
N ILE A 60 5.87 -2.01 19.34
CA ILE A 60 7.33 -2.01 19.12
C ILE A 60 7.60 -2.74 17.82
N ILE A 61 8.36 -2.10 16.94
CA ILE A 61 8.78 -2.65 15.64
C ILE A 61 10.29 -2.52 15.47
N ARG A 62 10.86 -3.27 14.55
CA ARG A 62 12.24 -3.09 14.14
C ARG A 62 12.39 -1.82 13.31
N SER A 63 11.64 -1.74 12.20
CA SER A 63 11.63 -0.62 11.24
C SER A 63 10.24 -0.40 10.69
N VAL A 64 9.96 0.82 10.22
CA VAL A 64 8.69 1.16 9.55
C VAL A 64 8.47 0.38 8.24
N GLU A 65 9.55 -0.11 7.63
CA GLU A 65 9.48 -0.97 6.44
C GLU A 65 8.74 -2.28 6.71
N ASP A 66 8.77 -2.76 7.94
CA ASP A 66 8.06 -3.98 8.34
C ASP A 66 6.54 -3.80 8.33
N LEU A 67 6.04 -2.55 8.43
CA LEU A 67 4.61 -2.25 8.51
C LEU A 67 3.89 -2.19 7.15
N ALA A 68 4.60 -1.85 6.07
CA ALA A 68 3.97 -1.64 4.76
C ALA A 68 4.95 -1.75 3.60
N ASP A 69 4.46 -2.17 2.41
CA ASP A 69 5.26 -2.27 1.19
C ASP A 69 5.39 -0.93 0.45
N ASP A 70 4.47 -0.02 0.71
CA ASP A 70 4.45 1.29 0.06
C ASP A 70 4.03 2.40 1.03
N LEU A 71 4.34 3.63 0.64
CA LEU A 71 4.08 4.81 1.44
C LEU A 71 2.58 5.02 1.73
N MET A 72 1.68 4.66 0.81
CA MET A 72 0.24 4.86 1.01
C MET A 72 -0.32 3.89 2.05
N ASN A 73 0.14 2.65 2.02
CA ASN A 73 -0.19 1.65 3.03
C ASN A 73 0.38 2.04 4.39
N LEU A 74 1.64 2.50 4.45
CA LEU A 74 2.26 2.99 5.68
C LEU A 74 1.46 4.15 6.30
N ILE A 75 1.01 5.09 5.48
CA ILE A 75 0.15 6.19 5.88
C ILE A 75 -1.15 5.68 6.52
N THR A 76 -1.77 4.69 5.90
CA THR A 76 -3.01 4.10 6.41
C THR A 76 -2.78 3.43 7.75
N VAL A 77 -1.64 2.76 7.93
CA VAL A 77 -1.24 2.18 9.23
C VAL A 77 -1.06 3.29 10.28
N PHE A 78 -0.33 4.35 9.95
CA PHE A 78 -0.13 5.47 10.90
C PHE A 78 -1.44 6.16 11.28
N GLN A 79 -2.38 6.33 10.35
CA GLN A 79 -3.71 6.84 10.67
C GLN A 79 -4.43 5.93 11.66
N LYS A 80 -4.43 4.61 11.43
CA LYS A 80 -5.05 3.66 12.37
C LYS A 80 -4.41 3.67 13.75
N LEU A 81 -3.07 3.81 13.83
CA LEU A 81 -2.36 3.92 15.10
C LEU A 81 -2.75 5.21 15.83
N THR A 82 -2.84 6.32 15.11
CA THR A 82 -3.25 7.63 15.65
C THR A 82 -4.72 7.61 16.12
N ASP A 83 -5.63 7.06 15.31
CA ASP A 83 -7.06 6.98 15.63
C ASP A 83 -7.32 6.12 16.87
N LYS A 84 -6.49 5.13 17.12
CA LYS A 84 -6.54 4.24 18.28
C LYS A 84 -5.67 4.70 19.46
N GLU A 85 -5.01 5.86 19.35
CA GLU A 85 -4.06 6.36 20.36
C GLU A 85 -2.98 5.33 20.75
N ILE A 86 -2.49 4.57 19.76
CA ILE A 86 -1.44 3.57 19.94
C ILE A 86 -0.09 4.25 19.77
N SER A 87 0.79 4.12 20.78
CA SER A 87 2.16 4.63 20.71
C SER A 87 3.04 3.70 19.88
N LEU A 88 3.77 4.23 18.91
CA LEU A 88 4.72 3.49 18.11
C LEU A 88 6.15 3.68 18.64
N CYS A 89 6.91 2.60 18.69
CA CYS A 89 8.34 2.62 19.01
C CYS A 89 9.09 1.81 17.96
N SER A 90 9.90 2.48 17.14
CA SER A 90 10.79 1.83 16.19
C SER A 90 12.22 1.78 16.72
N VAL A 91 12.89 0.64 16.48
CA VAL A 91 14.29 0.47 16.88
C VAL A 91 15.23 1.21 15.94
N GLU A 92 14.97 1.13 14.63
CA GLU A 92 15.81 1.77 13.62
C GLU A 92 15.47 3.27 13.43
N GLU A 93 14.22 3.67 13.76
CA GLU A 93 13.78 5.06 13.70
C GLU A 93 13.36 5.59 15.09
N PRO A 94 14.31 5.85 16.01
CA PRO A 94 14.00 6.24 17.40
C PRO A 94 13.20 7.55 17.50
N PHE A 95 13.27 8.40 16.48
CA PHE A 95 12.52 9.65 16.41
C PHE A 95 11.00 9.47 16.32
N LEU A 96 10.53 8.26 15.96
CA LEU A 96 9.08 7.92 15.93
C LEU A 96 8.52 7.56 17.32
N SER A 97 9.34 7.53 18.34
CA SER A 97 8.93 7.09 19.69
C SER A 97 8.27 8.19 20.54
N GLY A 98 8.01 9.38 19.98
CA GLY A 98 7.36 10.49 20.68
C GLY A 98 5.83 10.52 20.47
N GLU A 99 5.08 10.84 21.54
CA GLU A 99 3.61 10.91 21.47
C GLU A 99 3.10 11.94 20.44
N ASP A 100 3.80 13.07 20.28
CA ASP A 100 3.41 14.14 19.35
C ASP A 100 3.85 13.87 17.89
N TYR A 101 4.67 12.87 17.67
CA TYR A 101 5.30 12.66 16.35
C TYR A 101 4.36 12.01 15.35
N LEU A 102 3.56 11.03 15.79
CA LEU A 102 2.59 10.35 14.92
C LEU A 102 1.54 11.32 14.37
N GLY A 103 1.06 12.24 15.19
CA GLY A 103 0.15 13.29 14.76
C GLY A 103 0.74 14.19 13.66
N SER A 104 1.98 14.63 13.86
CA SER A 104 2.71 15.46 12.87
C SER A 104 2.97 14.72 11.57
N ILE A 105 3.37 13.46 11.62
CA ILE A 105 3.56 12.61 10.43
C ILE A 105 2.22 12.41 9.71
N THR A 106 1.13 12.16 10.41
CA THR A 106 -0.20 11.99 9.84
C THR A 106 -0.63 13.23 9.06
N GLU A 107 -0.46 14.43 9.63
CA GLU A 107 -0.78 15.69 8.94
C GLU A 107 0.13 15.95 7.73
N PHE A 108 1.44 15.70 7.85
CA PHE A 108 2.37 15.83 6.72
C PHE A 108 2.00 14.92 5.57
N THR A 109 1.59 13.73 5.89
CA THR A 109 1.13 12.70 4.98
C THR A 109 -0.16 13.09 4.29
N ARG A 110 -1.13 13.62 5.03
CA ARG A 110 -2.37 14.16 4.48
C ARG A 110 -2.09 15.27 3.45
N LEU A 111 -1.17 16.17 3.74
CA LEU A 111 -0.71 17.18 2.79
C LEU A 111 -0.07 16.56 1.55
N TYR A 112 0.79 15.58 1.71
CA TYR A 112 1.40 14.87 0.59
C TYR A 112 0.36 14.23 -0.33
N VAL A 113 -0.64 13.53 0.22
CA VAL A 113 -1.75 12.94 -0.55
C VAL A 113 -2.54 14.01 -1.30
N LEU A 114 -2.81 15.16 -0.67
CA LEU A 114 -3.49 16.27 -1.33
C LEU A 114 -2.68 16.83 -2.51
N PHE A 115 -1.37 16.98 -2.37
CA PHE A 115 -0.50 17.42 -3.47
C PHE A 115 -0.45 16.39 -4.59
N GLN A 116 -0.36 15.10 -4.28
CA GLN A 116 -0.39 14.03 -5.28
C GLN A 116 -1.72 14.03 -6.06
N LYS A 117 -2.87 14.14 -5.38
CA LYS A 117 -4.17 14.26 -6.04
C LYS A 117 -4.25 15.48 -6.95
N LYS A 118 -3.77 16.63 -6.52
CA LYS A 118 -3.70 17.85 -7.37
C LYS A 118 -2.84 17.62 -8.61
N LYS A 119 -1.68 16.99 -8.46
CA LYS A 119 -0.77 16.66 -9.57
C LYS A 119 -1.42 15.69 -10.55
N GLN A 120 -2.09 14.64 -10.07
CA GLN A 120 -2.84 13.69 -10.90
C GLN A 120 -3.98 14.38 -11.65
N GLN A 121 -4.77 15.23 -10.98
CA GLN A 121 -5.86 15.98 -11.61
C GLN A 121 -5.34 16.94 -12.69
N ALA A 122 -4.24 17.63 -12.42
CA ALA A 122 -3.60 18.51 -13.41
C ALA A 122 -3.11 17.71 -14.62
N GLY A 123 -2.46 16.56 -14.39
CA GLY A 123 -2.04 15.64 -15.44
C GLY A 123 -3.21 15.09 -16.26
N TYR A 124 -4.29 14.69 -15.60
CA TYR A 124 -5.50 14.23 -16.27
C TYR A 124 -6.15 15.33 -17.13
N ARG A 125 -6.30 16.55 -16.59
CA ARG A 125 -6.83 17.70 -17.36
C ARG A 125 -5.98 18.00 -18.59
N LYS A 126 -4.65 17.95 -18.44
CA LYS A 126 -3.73 18.13 -19.58
C LYS A 126 -3.91 17.03 -20.62
N ALA A 127 -3.99 15.77 -20.21
CA ALA A 127 -4.21 14.65 -21.11
C ALA A 127 -5.57 14.73 -21.82
N CYS A 128 -6.63 15.20 -21.14
CA CYS A 128 -7.93 15.47 -21.74
C CYS A 128 -7.84 16.57 -22.81
N ALA A 129 -7.16 17.70 -22.49
CA ALA A 129 -7.00 18.82 -23.42
C ALA A 129 -6.19 18.42 -24.66
N GLU A 130 -5.28 17.48 -24.54
CA GLU A 130 -4.45 16.94 -25.63
C GLU A 130 -5.14 15.75 -26.36
N GLY A 131 -6.38 15.40 -25.99
CA GLY A 131 -7.11 14.28 -26.59
C GLY A 131 -6.51 12.90 -26.34
N ARG A 132 -5.65 12.77 -25.32
CA ARG A 132 -4.96 11.51 -24.98
C ARG A 132 -5.73 10.63 -23.98
N VAL A 133 -6.92 11.06 -23.58
CA VAL A 133 -7.77 10.33 -22.64
C VAL A 133 -8.93 9.70 -23.37
N GLY A 134 -9.16 8.43 -23.12
CA GLY A 134 -10.25 7.66 -23.69
C GLY A 134 -9.76 6.54 -24.61
N ARG A 135 -10.70 5.83 -25.22
CA ARG A 135 -10.39 4.80 -26.23
C ARG A 135 -9.77 5.48 -27.45
N PRO A 136 -8.64 4.98 -27.98
CA PRO A 136 -8.06 5.51 -29.21
C PRO A 136 -9.12 5.57 -30.31
N ALA A 137 -9.14 6.68 -31.07
CA ALA A 137 -10.05 6.80 -32.22
C ALA A 137 -9.70 5.73 -33.25
N ILE A 138 -10.70 4.98 -33.67
CA ILE A 138 -10.53 3.99 -34.73
C ILE A 138 -10.32 4.77 -36.04
N LYS A 139 -9.34 4.37 -36.85
CA LYS A 139 -9.02 5.03 -38.10
C LYS A 139 -10.23 4.92 -39.07
N SER A 140 -10.56 6.00 -39.75
CA SER A 140 -11.69 6.03 -40.69
C SER A 140 -11.66 4.90 -41.69
N LYS A 141 -10.47 4.54 -42.18
CA LYS A 141 -10.29 3.43 -43.14
C LYS A 141 -10.70 2.07 -42.59
N GLU A 142 -10.41 1.83 -41.31
CA GLU A 142 -10.77 0.57 -40.62
C GLU A 142 -12.29 0.46 -40.48
N ILE A 143 -12.95 1.59 -40.19
CA ILE A 143 -14.42 1.68 -40.11
C ILE A 143 -15.05 1.46 -41.50
N GLU A 144 -14.52 2.11 -42.54
CA GLU A 144 -15.00 1.95 -43.91
C GLU A 144 -14.90 0.51 -44.39
N GLN A 145 -13.75 -0.14 -44.16
CA GLN A 145 -13.56 -1.56 -44.46
C GLN A 145 -14.53 -2.46 -43.68
N ALA A 146 -14.75 -2.19 -42.38
CA ALA A 146 -15.72 -2.96 -41.60
C ALA A 146 -17.14 -2.83 -42.17
N ILE A 147 -17.54 -1.62 -42.62
CA ILE A 147 -18.84 -1.37 -43.24
C ILE A 147 -18.97 -2.10 -44.57
N GLU A 148 -17.93 -2.09 -45.41
CA GLU A 148 -17.93 -2.81 -46.71
C GLU A 148 -18.06 -4.32 -46.51
N LEU A 149 -17.29 -4.90 -45.60
CA LEU A 149 -17.36 -6.32 -45.25
C LEU A 149 -18.74 -6.69 -44.67
N TYR A 150 -19.34 -5.83 -43.87
CA TYR A 150 -20.68 -6.05 -43.34
C TYR A 150 -21.74 -6.02 -44.47
N LYS A 151 -21.66 -5.04 -45.37
CA LYS A 151 -22.59 -4.91 -46.53
C LYS A 151 -22.47 -6.06 -47.51
N SER A 152 -21.31 -6.67 -47.64
CA SER A 152 -21.12 -7.83 -48.54
C SER A 152 -21.93 -9.07 -48.10
N GLY A 153 -22.35 -9.16 -46.86
CA GLY A 153 -23.10 -10.28 -46.29
C GLY A 153 -22.34 -11.59 -46.23
N THR A 154 -21.04 -11.59 -46.52
CA THR A 154 -20.19 -12.80 -46.63
C THR A 154 -19.50 -13.16 -45.31
N TYR A 155 -19.37 -12.17 -44.41
CA TYR A 155 -18.61 -12.32 -43.16
C TYR A 155 -19.50 -12.15 -41.94
N THR A 156 -19.24 -12.94 -40.90
CA THR A 156 -19.87 -12.74 -39.61
C THR A 156 -19.25 -11.57 -38.85
N ILE A 157 -19.97 -10.97 -37.90
CA ILE A 157 -19.47 -9.85 -37.06
C ILE A 157 -18.14 -10.19 -36.43
N SER A 158 -17.98 -11.43 -35.88
CA SER A 158 -16.72 -11.90 -35.28
C SER A 158 -15.56 -11.90 -36.27
N GLN A 159 -15.81 -12.30 -37.54
CA GLN A 159 -14.79 -12.29 -38.56
C GLN A 159 -14.44 -10.86 -39.00
N ILE A 160 -15.42 -9.97 -39.10
CA ILE A 160 -15.20 -8.54 -39.41
C ILE A 160 -14.34 -7.89 -38.32
N THR A 161 -14.66 -8.15 -37.03
CA THR A 161 -13.87 -7.67 -35.89
C THR A 161 -12.43 -8.20 -35.92
N ALA A 162 -12.24 -9.48 -36.28
CA ALA A 162 -10.91 -10.07 -36.37
C ALA A 162 -10.08 -9.48 -37.54
N LEU A 163 -10.71 -9.13 -38.65
CA LEU A 163 -10.05 -8.58 -39.85
C LEU A 163 -9.76 -7.09 -39.74
N THR A 164 -10.65 -6.31 -39.11
CA THR A 164 -10.55 -4.84 -39.06
C THR A 164 -10.17 -4.27 -37.72
N GLY A 165 -10.21 -5.09 -36.64
CA GLY A 165 -10.01 -4.63 -35.26
C GLY A 165 -11.14 -3.72 -34.73
N VAL A 166 -12.23 -3.53 -35.50
CA VAL A 166 -13.37 -2.71 -35.10
C VAL A 166 -14.40 -3.56 -34.39
N SER A 167 -14.70 -3.22 -33.14
CA SER A 167 -15.70 -3.92 -32.32
C SER A 167 -16.83 -3.00 -31.90
#